data_95e6c611868b6bbe42b55c920ac77410
#
_entry.id   95e6c611868b6bbe42b55c920ac77410
#
_cell.length_a   1.000
_cell.length_b   1.000
_cell.length_c   1.000
_cell.angle_alpha   90.00
_cell.angle_beta   90.00
_cell.angle_gamma   90.00
#
_symmetry.space_group_name_H-M   'P 1'
#
loop_
_entity.id
_entity.type
_entity.pdbx_description
1 polymer ?
#
loop_
_entity_poly.entity_id
_entity_poly.type
_entity_poly.pdbx_seq_one_letter_code
_entity_poly.pdbx_strand_id
1 'polypeptide(L)'
;MTEAVATPKKSGLTPSTIRIGKRYRANRLNGDYDAIVIGSGIGGLTAAACLSHLGYKVAVFEQHYTAGGFTHSYCRNGYEWDVGVHYIGDMGVKTTLARRLFDFITDEQLQWAALDDCYDRIFLGEDHFDLVAGRDNFRNNLIQRFPQEKAAIDEYLVRLNKVASAMQAFTVERMLPKKVAKFTKLVRDRVQPEYFNRPTRQVLEE
;
A
#
# COMPACT_ATOMS: atom_id res chain seq x y z
N MET A 1 20.87 27.32 -4.75
CA MET A 1 20.35 27.13 -6.10
C MET A 1 19.00 26.48 -5.96
N THR A 2 17.93 27.22 -6.17
CA THR A 2 16.55 26.70 -6.10
C THR A 2 16.35 25.80 -7.33
N GLU A 3 16.34 24.49 -7.12
CA GLU A 3 15.87 23.57 -8.16
C GLU A 3 14.42 23.91 -8.52
N ALA A 4 14.20 24.23 -9.78
CA ALA A 4 12.87 24.50 -10.28
C ALA A 4 12.05 23.22 -10.19
N VAL A 5 11.07 23.21 -9.27
CA VAL A 5 10.04 22.17 -9.21
C VAL A 5 9.39 22.10 -10.59
N ALA A 6 9.55 20.95 -11.26
CA ALA A 6 8.97 20.74 -12.58
C ALA A 6 7.46 20.96 -12.51
N THR A 7 6.94 21.90 -13.30
CA THR A 7 5.49 22.14 -13.40
C THR A 7 4.81 20.88 -13.92
N PRO A 8 3.83 20.32 -13.21
CA PRO A 8 3.13 19.13 -13.66
C PRO A 8 2.47 19.36 -15.01
N LYS A 9 2.70 18.44 -15.96
CA LYS A 9 2.08 18.52 -17.29
C LYS A 9 0.60 18.18 -17.18
N LYS A 10 -0.25 18.94 -17.85
CA LYS A 10 -1.68 18.59 -17.98
C LYS A 10 -1.80 17.24 -18.70
N SER A 11 -2.51 16.30 -18.10
CA SER A 11 -2.64 14.94 -18.63
C SER A 11 -3.53 14.83 -19.88
N GLY A 12 -4.30 15.87 -20.20
CA GLY A 12 -5.34 15.80 -21.24
C GLY A 12 -6.52 14.88 -20.88
N LEU A 13 -6.48 14.22 -19.74
CA LEU A 13 -7.53 13.34 -19.26
C LEU A 13 -8.73 14.12 -18.74
N THR A 14 -9.90 13.56 -18.91
CA THR A 14 -11.17 14.09 -18.36
C THR A 14 -11.72 13.14 -17.30
N PRO A 15 -12.60 13.61 -16.39
CA PRO A 15 -13.20 12.72 -15.39
C PRO A 15 -13.91 11.50 -16.00
N SER A 16 -14.39 11.60 -17.22
CA SER A 16 -15.04 10.47 -17.92
C SER A 16 -14.03 9.45 -18.46
N THR A 17 -12.81 9.84 -18.79
CA THR A 17 -11.79 8.94 -19.37
C THR A 17 -11.09 8.09 -18.32
N ILE A 18 -11.01 8.58 -17.09
CA ILE A 18 -10.38 7.84 -15.97
C ILE A 18 -11.38 7.01 -15.14
N ARG A 19 -12.68 7.12 -15.46
CA ARG A 19 -13.71 6.36 -14.76
C ARG A 19 -13.64 4.88 -15.12
N ILE A 20 -13.46 4.02 -14.12
CA ILE A 20 -13.46 2.58 -14.25
C ILE A 20 -14.81 2.01 -13.76
N GLY A 21 -15.38 1.10 -14.55
CA GLY A 21 -16.65 0.45 -14.25
C GLY A 21 -17.82 1.03 -15.04
N LYS A 22 -18.95 0.34 -14.94
CA LYS A 22 -20.20 0.71 -15.63
C LYS A 22 -21.27 1.07 -14.61
N ARG A 23 -22.04 2.13 -14.87
CA ARG A 23 -23.19 2.48 -14.01
C ARG A 23 -24.14 1.28 -13.91
N TYR A 24 -24.58 0.97 -12.70
CA TYR A 24 -25.54 -0.08 -12.45
C TYR A 24 -26.85 0.14 -13.26
N ARG A 25 -27.31 -0.90 -13.87
CA ARG A 25 -28.68 -1.02 -14.48
C ARG A 25 -29.10 -2.48 -14.34
N ALA A 26 -30.32 -2.73 -13.89
CA ALA A 26 -30.83 -4.09 -13.65
C ALA A 26 -30.69 -5.00 -14.88
N ASN A 27 -30.94 -4.46 -16.10
CA ASN A 27 -30.81 -5.19 -17.35
C ASN A 27 -29.38 -5.48 -17.80
N ARG A 28 -28.34 -5.03 -17.06
CA ARG A 28 -26.93 -5.34 -17.35
C ARG A 28 -26.38 -6.53 -16.56
N LEU A 29 -27.15 -7.01 -15.58
CA LEU A 29 -26.82 -8.22 -14.84
C LEU A 29 -27.44 -9.42 -15.58
N ASN A 30 -26.82 -9.79 -16.70
CA ASN A 30 -27.29 -10.89 -17.51
C ASN A 30 -26.45 -12.14 -17.22
N GLY A 31 -27.00 -13.08 -16.50
CA GLY A 31 -26.45 -14.40 -16.29
C GLY A 31 -26.21 -14.76 -14.83
N ASP A 32 -25.87 -16.00 -14.63
CA ASP A 32 -25.48 -16.56 -13.35
C ASP A 32 -24.04 -16.18 -13.02
N TYR A 33 -23.80 -15.80 -11.79
CA TYR A 33 -22.46 -15.51 -11.23
C TYR A 33 -22.16 -16.53 -10.13
N ASP A 34 -20.93 -17.05 -10.12
CA ASP A 34 -20.45 -17.96 -9.09
C ASP A 34 -20.11 -17.22 -7.81
N ALA A 35 -19.69 -15.94 -7.93
CA ALA A 35 -19.33 -15.10 -6.80
C ALA A 35 -19.73 -13.63 -7.02
N ILE A 36 -20.10 -12.99 -5.92
CA ILE A 36 -20.36 -11.54 -5.85
C ILE A 36 -19.37 -10.91 -4.87
N VAL A 37 -18.66 -9.89 -5.34
CA VAL A 37 -17.75 -9.08 -4.51
C VAL A 37 -18.36 -7.71 -4.30
N ILE A 38 -18.52 -7.30 -3.06
CA ILE A 38 -19.06 -5.99 -2.69
C ILE A 38 -17.89 -5.07 -2.29
N GLY A 39 -17.71 -4.01 -3.06
CA GLY A 39 -16.60 -3.06 -2.94
C GLY A 39 -15.42 -3.40 -3.86
N SER A 40 -14.99 -2.39 -4.61
CA SER A 40 -13.88 -2.49 -5.57
C SER A 40 -12.59 -1.84 -5.08
N GLY A 41 -12.39 -1.75 -3.76
CA GLY A 41 -11.07 -1.43 -3.21
C GLY A 41 -10.06 -2.53 -3.57
N ILE A 42 -8.77 -2.29 -3.31
CA ILE A 42 -7.70 -3.22 -3.71
C ILE A 42 -7.94 -4.66 -3.24
N GLY A 43 -8.45 -4.86 -2.02
CA GLY A 43 -8.76 -6.20 -1.51
C GLY A 43 -9.90 -6.89 -2.28
N GLY A 44 -10.97 -6.15 -2.59
CA GLY A 44 -12.10 -6.68 -3.38
C GLY A 44 -11.69 -7.01 -4.81
N LEU A 45 -10.94 -6.11 -5.47
CA LEU A 45 -10.43 -6.35 -6.83
C LEU A 45 -9.44 -7.53 -6.86
N THR A 46 -8.56 -7.64 -5.87
CA THR A 46 -7.64 -8.79 -5.75
C THR A 46 -8.40 -10.10 -5.61
N ALA A 47 -9.40 -10.14 -4.72
CA ALA A 47 -10.22 -11.35 -4.54
C ALA A 47 -10.98 -11.71 -5.82
N ALA A 48 -11.56 -10.72 -6.49
CA ALA A 48 -12.27 -10.94 -7.75
C ALA A 48 -11.34 -11.46 -8.86
N ALA A 49 -10.15 -10.87 -8.99
CA ALA A 49 -9.16 -11.31 -9.97
C ALA A 49 -8.69 -12.74 -9.68
N CYS A 50 -8.36 -13.07 -8.43
CA CYS A 50 -7.98 -14.44 -8.05
C CYS A 50 -9.09 -15.45 -8.35
N LEU A 51 -10.34 -15.14 -8.04
CA LEU A 51 -11.47 -16.02 -8.37
C LEU A 51 -11.63 -16.18 -9.88
N SER A 52 -11.46 -15.11 -10.65
CA SER A 52 -11.54 -15.17 -12.11
C SER A 52 -10.44 -16.01 -12.72
N HIS A 53 -9.19 -15.95 -12.19
CA HIS A 53 -8.09 -16.84 -12.60
C HIS A 53 -8.38 -18.31 -12.29
N LEU A 54 -9.20 -18.59 -11.27
CA LEU A 54 -9.69 -19.94 -10.96
C LEU A 54 -10.88 -20.37 -11.81
N GLY A 55 -11.32 -19.56 -12.75
CA GLY A 55 -12.41 -19.86 -13.67
C GLY A 55 -13.79 -19.47 -13.17
N TYR A 56 -13.92 -18.82 -12.01
CA TYR A 56 -15.21 -18.35 -11.50
C TYR A 56 -15.70 -17.12 -12.25
N LYS A 57 -17.00 -17.06 -12.52
CA LYS A 57 -17.68 -15.89 -13.07
C LYS A 57 -18.02 -14.93 -11.93
N VAL A 58 -17.31 -13.80 -11.85
CA VAL A 58 -17.40 -12.87 -10.72
C VAL A 58 -18.07 -11.58 -11.12
N ALA A 59 -19.01 -11.09 -10.29
CA ALA A 59 -19.56 -9.74 -10.37
C ALA A 59 -18.99 -8.89 -9.22
N VAL A 60 -18.50 -7.70 -9.55
CA VAL A 60 -18.02 -6.72 -8.56
C VAL A 60 -18.97 -5.54 -8.53
N PHE A 61 -19.48 -5.21 -7.34
CA PHE A 61 -20.35 -4.05 -7.12
C PHE A 61 -19.61 -2.98 -6.34
N GLU A 62 -19.68 -1.74 -6.82
CA GLU A 62 -19.07 -0.58 -6.21
C GLU A 62 -20.11 0.53 -6.04
N GLN A 63 -20.16 1.14 -4.84
CA GLN A 63 -21.08 2.26 -4.58
C GLN A 63 -20.54 3.60 -5.07
N HIS A 64 -19.20 3.74 -5.16
CA HIS A 64 -18.55 4.95 -5.63
C HIS A 64 -18.72 5.12 -7.14
N TYR A 65 -18.54 6.33 -7.65
CA TYR A 65 -18.67 6.61 -9.08
C TYR A 65 -17.64 5.90 -9.97
N THR A 66 -16.52 5.46 -9.40
CA THR A 66 -15.44 4.70 -10.07
C THR A 66 -14.93 3.59 -9.16
N ALA A 67 -14.38 2.53 -9.75
CA ALA A 67 -13.73 1.46 -9.04
C ALA A 67 -12.32 1.86 -8.56
N GLY A 68 -11.76 1.13 -7.57
CA GLY A 68 -10.41 1.28 -7.08
C GLY A 68 -10.28 1.60 -5.58
N GLY A 69 -11.34 2.09 -4.92
CA GLY A 69 -11.25 2.54 -3.53
C GLY A 69 -10.17 3.60 -3.38
N PHE A 70 -9.24 3.50 -2.43
CA PHE A 70 -8.14 4.46 -2.26
C PHE A 70 -7.05 4.37 -3.35
N THR A 71 -7.13 3.42 -4.28
CA THR A 71 -6.20 3.31 -5.41
C THR A 71 -6.73 3.92 -6.69
N HIS A 72 -7.91 4.59 -6.67
CA HIS A 72 -8.37 5.30 -7.85
C HIS A 72 -7.73 6.69 -7.97
N SER A 73 -7.67 7.18 -9.18
CA SER A 73 -7.30 8.55 -9.47
C SER A 73 -8.50 9.40 -9.90
N TYR A 74 -8.35 10.71 -9.83
CA TYR A 74 -9.35 11.66 -10.31
C TYR A 74 -8.67 12.77 -11.14
N CYS A 75 -9.45 13.37 -12.03
CA CYS A 75 -8.96 14.48 -12.83
C CYS A 75 -9.59 15.81 -12.37
N ARG A 76 -8.75 16.83 -12.18
CA ARG A 76 -9.18 18.17 -11.87
C ARG A 76 -8.34 19.20 -12.63
N ASN A 77 -8.98 20.09 -13.36
CA ASN A 77 -8.34 21.16 -14.15
C ASN A 77 -7.30 20.63 -15.16
N GLY A 78 -7.49 19.42 -15.69
CA GLY A 78 -6.58 18.79 -16.65
C GLY A 78 -5.36 18.11 -16.01
N TYR A 79 -5.33 17.99 -14.70
CA TYR A 79 -4.32 17.22 -13.94
C TYR A 79 -4.95 15.97 -13.35
N GLU A 80 -4.19 14.89 -13.32
CA GLU A 80 -4.55 13.65 -12.65
C GLU A 80 -3.96 13.62 -11.24
N TRP A 81 -4.75 13.14 -10.30
CA TRP A 81 -4.42 13.08 -8.88
C TRP A 81 -4.77 11.72 -8.34
N ASP A 82 -3.90 11.18 -7.51
CA ASP A 82 -4.20 10.01 -6.69
C ASP A 82 -5.03 10.40 -5.47
N VAL A 83 -5.92 9.48 -5.04
CA VAL A 83 -6.78 9.75 -3.89
C VAL A 83 -6.10 9.40 -2.58
N GLY A 84 -5.50 8.24 -2.47
CA GLY A 84 -4.95 7.79 -1.20
C GLY A 84 -3.62 7.05 -1.29
N VAL A 85 -3.39 6.28 -2.35
CA VAL A 85 -2.16 5.51 -2.53
C VAL A 85 -1.33 6.15 -3.62
N HIS A 86 -0.20 6.76 -3.24
CA HIS A 86 0.69 7.47 -4.16
C HIS A 86 1.88 6.60 -4.57
N TYR A 87 2.35 5.73 -3.69
CA TYR A 87 3.44 4.78 -3.96
C TYR A 87 3.29 3.52 -3.09
N ILE A 88 3.93 2.44 -3.52
CA ILE A 88 3.91 1.15 -2.83
C ILE A 88 5.36 0.66 -2.70
N GLY A 89 5.73 0.29 -1.48
CA GLY A 89 7.06 -0.25 -1.18
C GLY A 89 7.29 -1.64 -1.77
N ASP A 90 8.55 -1.99 -1.95
CA ASP A 90 9.05 -3.32 -2.34
C ASP A 90 8.60 -3.85 -3.71
N MET A 91 7.98 -3.03 -4.55
CA MET A 91 7.52 -3.46 -5.88
C MET A 91 8.69 -3.73 -6.86
N GLY A 92 9.87 -3.16 -6.62
CA GLY A 92 11.09 -3.46 -7.38
C GLY A 92 11.66 -4.86 -7.14
N VAL A 93 11.28 -5.52 -6.05
CA VAL A 93 11.80 -6.83 -5.65
C VAL A 93 10.80 -7.92 -6.04
N LYS A 94 11.08 -8.66 -7.10
CA LYS A 94 10.17 -9.68 -7.69
C LYS A 94 9.78 -10.83 -6.74
N THR A 95 10.53 -11.04 -5.66
CA THR A 95 10.29 -12.13 -4.70
C THR A 95 9.36 -11.74 -3.54
N THR A 96 9.04 -10.47 -3.37
CA THR A 96 8.10 -10.04 -2.32
C THR A 96 6.69 -10.57 -2.59
N LEU A 97 5.97 -10.85 -1.51
CA LEU A 97 4.60 -11.37 -1.62
C LEU A 97 3.68 -10.40 -2.35
N ALA A 98 3.79 -9.10 -2.05
CA ALA A 98 2.98 -8.08 -2.68
C ALA A 98 3.26 -7.98 -4.19
N ARG A 99 4.54 -7.95 -4.60
CA ARG A 99 4.91 -7.92 -6.03
C ARG A 99 4.38 -9.16 -6.77
N ARG A 100 4.57 -10.35 -6.22
CA ARG A 100 4.07 -11.60 -6.83
C ARG A 100 2.54 -11.63 -6.95
N LEU A 101 1.84 -11.06 -5.97
CA LEU A 101 0.39 -10.96 -6.01
C LEU A 101 -0.06 -10.04 -7.14
N PHE A 102 0.55 -8.85 -7.27
CA PHE A 102 0.24 -7.92 -8.35
C PHE A 102 0.58 -8.52 -9.72
N ASP A 103 1.73 -9.14 -9.87
CA ASP A 103 2.11 -9.82 -11.11
C ASP A 103 1.07 -10.89 -11.49
N PHE A 104 0.61 -11.69 -10.52
CA PHE A 104 -0.42 -12.71 -10.74
C PHE A 104 -1.77 -12.14 -11.17
N ILE A 105 -2.30 -11.13 -10.44
CA ILE A 105 -3.64 -10.60 -10.72
C ILE A 105 -3.71 -9.70 -11.95
N THR A 106 -2.57 -9.29 -12.49
CA THR A 106 -2.47 -8.44 -13.69
C THR A 106 -1.81 -9.13 -14.88
N ASP A 107 -1.56 -10.44 -14.80
CA ASP A 107 -0.82 -11.20 -15.81
C ASP A 107 0.53 -10.53 -16.16
N GLU A 108 1.24 -10.01 -15.15
CA GLU A 108 2.51 -9.26 -15.26
C GLU A 108 2.43 -8.00 -16.15
N GLN A 109 1.23 -7.54 -16.49
CA GLN A 109 1.06 -6.37 -17.37
C GLN A 109 1.27 -5.03 -16.64
N LEU A 110 1.18 -5.02 -15.30
CA LEU A 110 1.41 -3.80 -14.51
C LEU A 110 2.91 -3.49 -14.45
N GLN A 111 3.28 -2.34 -15.02
CA GLN A 111 4.65 -1.85 -14.97
C GLN A 111 4.86 -0.96 -13.74
N TRP A 112 6.00 -1.13 -13.08
CA TRP A 112 6.39 -0.38 -11.91
C TRP A 112 7.55 0.56 -12.25
N ALA A 113 7.40 1.82 -11.93
CA ALA A 113 8.46 2.81 -12.00
C ALA A 113 9.08 2.99 -10.61
N ALA A 114 10.40 3.09 -10.54
CA ALA A 114 11.07 3.48 -9.30
C ALA A 114 10.88 4.98 -9.06
N LEU A 115 10.75 5.36 -7.80
CA LEU A 115 10.86 6.75 -7.38
C LEU A 115 12.35 7.14 -7.30
N ASP A 116 12.60 8.45 -7.27
CA ASP A 116 13.93 8.99 -7.00
C ASP A 116 14.42 8.60 -5.61
N ASP A 117 15.72 8.76 -5.36
CA ASP A 117 16.32 8.46 -4.05
C ASP A 117 15.64 9.22 -2.92
N CYS A 118 15.28 10.49 -3.12
CA CYS A 118 14.38 11.24 -2.23
C CYS A 118 12.94 10.97 -2.66
N TYR A 119 12.31 9.99 -2.02
CA TYR A 119 10.97 9.54 -2.39
C TYR A 119 9.85 10.35 -1.75
N ASP A 120 10.15 11.13 -0.74
CA ASP A 120 9.18 12.02 -0.10
C ASP A 120 9.89 13.21 0.57
N ARG A 121 9.21 14.36 0.69
CA ARG A 121 9.71 15.55 1.34
C ARG A 121 8.63 16.16 2.23
N ILE A 122 8.91 16.25 3.52
CA ILE A 122 8.01 16.81 4.52
C ILE A 122 8.39 18.27 4.75
N PHE A 123 7.47 19.20 4.52
CA PHE A 123 7.64 20.61 4.79
C PHE A 123 7.08 20.96 6.17
N LEU A 124 7.88 21.67 6.98
CA LEU A 124 7.53 22.16 8.31
C LEU A 124 7.80 23.66 8.37
N GLY A 125 6.82 24.47 7.97
CA GLY A 125 7.01 25.89 7.79
C GLY A 125 7.96 26.18 6.62
N GLU A 126 9.05 26.90 6.88
CA GLU A 126 10.11 27.20 5.90
C GLU A 126 11.18 26.08 5.80
N ASP A 127 11.13 25.14 6.72
CA ASP A 127 12.07 24.03 6.79
C ASP A 127 11.51 22.78 6.08
N HIS A 128 12.37 21.86 5.71
CA HIS A 128 11.95 20.59 5.12
C HIS A 128 12.82 19.43 5.60
N PHE A 129 12.25 18.24 5.52
CA PHE A 129 12.92 16.99 5.82
C PHE A 129 12.71 16.00 4.66
N ASP A 130 13.82 15.53 4.08
CA ASP A 130 13.81 14.58 2.97
C ASP A 130 13.81 13.14 3.48
N LEU A 131 12.88 12.35 3.00
CA LEU A 131 12.87 10.91 3.19
C LEU A 131 13.64 10.25 2.06
N VAL A 132 14.84 9.76 2.38
CA VAL A 132 15.76 9.19 1.40
C VAL A 132 15.71 7.66 1.46
N ALA A 133 15.69 7.04 0.28
CA ALA A 133 15.65 5.58 0.14
C ALA A 133 16.89 4.91 0.75
N GLY A 134 16.66 3.75 1.36
CA GLY A 134 17.69 2.97 2.02
C GLY A 134 17.78 3.23 3.52
N ARG A 135 17.85 2.13 4.28
CA ARG A 135 17.83 2.17 5.74
C ARG A 135 18.95 3.02 6.34
N ASP A 136 20.15 2.86 5.82
CA ASP A 136 21.32 3.58 6.34
C ASP A 136 21.28 5.07 5.96
N ASN A 137 20.78 5.39 4.77
CA ASN A 137 20.56 6.76 4.34
C ASN A 137 19.49 7.44 5.22
N PHE A 138 18.37 6.80 5.45
CA PHE A 138 17.30 7.29 6.33
C PHE A 138 17.83 7.51 7.75
N ARG A 139 18.55 6.53 8.32
CA ARG A 139 19.19 6.64 9.62
C ARG A 139 20.15 7.83 9.70
N ASN A 140 21.05 7.94 8.74
CA ASN A 140 22.08 8.98 8.73
C ASN A 140 21.46 10.37 8.57
N ASN A 141 20.41 10.50 7.75
CA ASN A 141 19.69 11.73 7.58
C ASN A 141 19.02 12.19 8.89
N LEU A 142 18.39 11.27 9.62
CA LEU A 142 17.82 11.54 10.95
C LEU A 142 18.91 11.97 11.95
N ILE A 143 20.05 11.26 12.02
CA ILE A 143 21.13 11.58 12.93
C ILE A 143 21.77 12.93 12.58
N GLN A 144 21.91 13.26 11.31
CA GLN A 144 22.42 14.57 10.88
C GLN A 144 21.50 15.70 11.36
N ARG A 145 20.20 15.49 11.32
CA ARG A 145 19.22 16.47 11.78
C ARG A 145 19.10 16.53 13.30
N PHE A 146 19.22 15.38 13.97
CA PHE A 146 19.06 15.23 15.41
C PHE A 146 20.26 14.47 16.01
N PRO A 147 21.46 15.06 16.04
CA PRO A 147 22.69 14.35 16.44
C PRO A 147 22.68 13.86 17.89
N GLN A 148 21.93 14.53 18.76
CA GLN A 148 21.80 14.15 20.17
C GLN A 148 20.89 12.94 20.39
N GLU A 149 20.02 12.64 19.40
CA GLU A 149 19.02 11.56 19.45
C GLU A 149 19.52 10.25 18.80
N LYS A 150 20.82 10.14 18.53
CA LYS A 150 21.39 8.98 17.82
C LYS A 150 20.97 7.65 18.44
N ALA A 151 21.00 7.54 19.77
CA ALA A 151 20.66 6.29 20.47
C ALA A 151 19.17 5.94 20.31
N ALA A 152 18.27 6.92 20.42
CA ALA A 152 16.86 6.76 20.23
C ALA A 152 16.51 6.38 18.77
N ILE A 153 17.19 7.01 17.79
CA ILE A 153 17.04 6.70 16.36
C ILE A 153 17.46 5.25 16.09
N ASP A 154 18.58 4.79 16.64
CA ASP A 154 19.06 3.44 16.48
C ASP A 154 18.08 2.43 17.08
N GLU A 155 17.56 2.70 18.27
CA GLU A 155 16.56 1.86 18.91
C GLU A 155 15.24 1.84 18.14
N TYR A 156 14.76 2.98 17.68
CA TYR A 156 13.56 3.08 16.84
C TYR A 156 13.65 2.16 15.61
N LEU A 157 14.78 2.17 14.89
CA LEU A 157 14.97 1.31 13.72
C LEU A 157 15.03 -0.19 14.09
N VAL A 158 15.55 -0.53 15.26
CA VAL A 158 15.52 -1.92 15.77
C VAL A 158 14.08 -2.33 16.09
N ARG A 159 13.32 -1.47 16.77
CA ARG A 159 11.90 -1.72 17.11
C ARG A 159 11.05 -1.86 15.85
N LEU A 160 11.26 -1.01 14.83
CA LEU A 160 10.56 -1.12 13.53
C LEU A 160 10.76 -2.48 12.88
N ASN A 161 11.98 -3.01 12.84
CA ASN A 161 12.24 -4.32 12.26
C ASN A 161 11.55 -5.46 13.01
N LYS A 162 11.53 -5.39 14.34
CA LYS A 162 10.82 -6.39 15.16
C LYS A 162 9.32 -6.35 14.90
N VAL A 163 8.73 -5.15 14.79
CA VAL A 163 7.31 -4.98 14.45
C VAL A 163 7.03 -5.50 13.04
N ALA A 164 7.85 -5.15 12.05
CA ALA A 164 7.69 -5.63 10.68
C ALA A 164 7.71 -7.16 10.59
N SER A 165 8.63 -7.81 11.29
CA SER A 165 8.72 -9.28 11.36
C SER A 165 7.49 -9.89 12.03
N ALA A 166 7.02 -9.29 13.13
CA ALA A 166 5.81 -9.74 13.83
C ALA A 166 4.54 -9.56 12.96
N MET A 167 4.46 -8.46 12.19
CA MET A 167 3.37 -8.22 11.23
C MET A 167 3.35 -9.25 10.11
N GLN A 168 4.51 -9.63 9.57
CA GLN A 168 4.59 -10.69 8.56
C GLN A 168 4.08 -12.03 9.12
N ALA A 169 4.52 -12.42 10.31
CA ALA A 169 4.04 -13.63 10.97
C ALA A 169 2.52 -13.60 11.21
N PHE A 170 1.99 -12.46 11.66
CA PHE A 170 0.56 -12.26 11.86
C PHE A 170 -0.23 -12.37 10.55
N THR A 171 0.28 -11.79 9.47
CA THR A 171 -0.36 -11.85 8.14
C THR A 171 -0.41 -13.28 7.62
N VAL A 172 0.70 -14.00 7.70
CA VAL A 172 0.76 -15.42 7.29
C VAL A 172 -0.21 -16.28 8.11
N GLU A 173 -0.28 -16.08 9.43
CA GLU A 173 -1.23 -16.79 10.29
C GLU A 173 -2.68 -16.61 9.81
N ARG A 174 -3.07 -15.41 9.41
CA ARG A 174 -4.43 -15.11 8.93
C ARG A 174 -4.78 -15.73 7.58
N MET A 175 -3.77 -16.10 6.79
CA MET A 175 -3.94 -16.82 5.52
C MET A 175 -4.12 -18.33 5.71
N LEU A 176 -3.78 -18.85 6.89
CA LEU A 176 -3.84 -20.30 7.16
C LEU A 176 -5.25 -20.75 7.59
N PRO A 177 -5.62 -22.00 7.30
CA PRO A 177 -6.83 -22.61 7.84
C PRO A 177 -6.87 -22.53 9.37
N LYS A 178 -8.05 -22.29 9.94
CA LYS A 178 -8.25 -22.08 11.40
C LYS A 178 -7.58 -23.13 12.29
N LYS A 179 -7.53 -24.39 11.84
CA LYS A 179 -6.89 -25.50 12.60
C LYS A 179 -5.37 -25.30 12.72
N VAL A 180 -4.72 -24.85 11.65
CA VAL A 180 -3.27 -24.58 11.58
C VAL A 180 -2.93 -23.26 12.26
N ALA A 181 -3.74 -22.22 12.05
CA ALA A 181 -3.60 -20.92 12.66
C ALA A 181 -3.57 -20.95 14.21
N LYS A 182 -4.29 -21.91 14.83
CA LYS A 182 -4.25 -22.12 16.28
C LYS A 182 -2.87 -22.54 16.79
N PHE A 183 -2.11 -23.26 15.99
CA PHE A 183 -0.75 -23.71 16.33
C PHE A 183 0.28 -22.58 16.12
N THR A 184 0.17 -21.83 15.02
CA THR A 184 1.06 -20.72 14.72
C THR A 184 0.89 -19.54 15.67
N LYS A 185 -0.32 -19.37 16.24
CA LYS A 185 -0.58 -18.37 17.29
C LYS A 185 0.35 -18.54 18.50
N LEU A 186 0.57 -19.78 18.93
CA LEU A 186 1.43 -20.07 20.09
C LEU A 186 2.90 -19.63 19.82
N VAL A 187 3.37 -19.80 18.59
CA VAL A 187 4.72 -19.38 18.19
C VAL A 187 4.76 -17.85 18.07
N ARG A 188 3.76 -17.24 17.44
CA ARG A 188 3.66 -15.79 17.32
C ARG A 188 3.70 -15.11 18.69
N ASP A 189 2.88 -15.56 19.65
CA ASP A 189 2.78 -14.95 20.97
C ASP A 189 4.11 -14.98 21.76
N ARG A 190 5.06 -15.87 21.37
CA ARG A 190 6.42 -15.92 21.93
C ARG A 190 7.42 -14.98 21.28
N VAL A 191 7.23 -14.66 19.99
CA VAL A 191 8.15 -13.81 19.21
C VAL A 191 7.66 -12.38 19.05
N GLN A 192 6.38 -12.13 19.41
CA GLN A 192 5.78 -10.81 19.30
C GLN A 192 6.35 -9.89 20.38
N PRO A 193 6.89 -8.72 20.02
CA PRO A 193 7.35 -7.75 21.01
C PRO A 193 6.22 -7.31 21.95
N GLU A 194 6.51 -7.09 23.22
CA GLU A 194 5.51 -6.66 24.22
C GLU A 194 4.79 -5.37 23.85
N TYR A 195 5.49 -4.46 23.15
CA TYR A 195 4.95 -3.18 22.69
C TYR A 195 4.07 -3.29 21.42
N PHE A 196 3.95 -4.47 20.81
CA PHE A 196 3.22 -4.64 19.55
C PHE A 196 1.73 -4.26 19.64
N ASN A 197 1.12 -4.46 20.79
CA ASN A 197 -0.29 -4.14 21.05
C ASN A 197 -0.47 -2.79 21.77
N ARG A 198 0.59 -2.02 21.95
CA ARG A 198 0.53 -0.72 22.63
C ARG A 198 0.29 0.40 21.61
N PRO A 199 -0.36 1.49 22.00
CA PRO A 199 -0.46 2.68 21.14
C PRO A 199 0.92 3.18 20.74
N THR A 200 1.11 3.50 19.45
CA THR A 200 2.40 3.96 18.89
C THR A 200 2.97 5.15 19.67
N ARG A 201 2.12 6.12 20.05
CA ARG A 201 2.55 7.27 20.86
C ARG A 201 3.26 6.85 22.14
N GLN A 202 2.68 5.92 22.91
CA GLN A 202 3.28 5.47 24.17
C GLN A 202 4.64 4.80 23.98
N VAL A 203 4.84 4.11 22.85
CA VAL A 203 6.11 3.45 22.54
C VAL A 203 7.17 4.45 22.09
N LEU A 204 6.77 5.55 21.46
CA LEU A 204 7.69 6.60 20.99
C LEU A 204 8.08 7.61 22.08
N GLU A 205 7.27 7.72 23.15
CA GLU A 205 7.52 8.62 24.28
C GLU A 205 8.45 7.98 25.35
N GLU A 206 8.82 6.70 25.22
CA GLU A 206 9.82 5.98 26.06
C GLU A 206 11.25 6.26 25.64
#